data_936b7e4fb87633972f42127a2468b081
#
_entry.id   936b7e4fb87633972f42127a2468b081
#
_cell.length_a   1.000
_cell.length_b   1.000
_cell.length_c   1.000
_cell.angle_alpha   90.00
_cell.angle_beta   90.00
_cell.angle_gamma   90.00
#
_symmetry.space_group_name_H-M   'P 1'
#
loop_
_entity.id
_entity.type
_entity.pdbx_description
1 polymer ?
#
loop_
_entity_poly.entity_id
_entity_poly.type
_entity_poly.pdbx_seq_one_letter_code
_entity_poly.pdbx_strand_id
1 'polypeptide(L)'
;TGCFPAKIIHGHIQKLIEMGVDAIFYPCQTYNFDEKKAKNHFNCAVIAGYPEVIGANTLNFGNVRYIHDYVGPHVKKEFPGRMHKLLEKHFGSFKKSEVKAACKKAYAAYDAYMADIRQQGQKIVEEARKQGKRIIVLAGRPYHADPEINHGIHKLIAGLGFAVISEDAVACMEPAFKVNLLSQWTYHHRLFAAARYITGQKDMYLVHLVSFGCGLDALTADETRSILEVCGKRY
;
A
#
# COMPACT_ATOMS: atom_id res chain seq x y z
N THR A 1 -10.50 -4.87 19.42
CA THR A 1 -9.32 -5.51 18.79
C THR A 1 -9.13 -4.94 17.39
N GLY A 2 -7.96 -4.37 17.11
CA GLY A 2 -7.64 -3.81 15.80
C GLY A 2 -7.47 -4.86 14.69
N CYS A 3 -7.38 -4.41 13.45
CA CYS A 3 -7.05 -5.27 12.31
C CYS A 3 -5.62 -5.83 12.42
N PHE A 4 -5.25 -6.77 11.56
CA PHE A 4 -3.95 -7.43 11.60
C PHE A 4 -2.75 -6.45 11.62
N PRO A 5 -2.63 -5.45 10.71
CA PRO A 5 -1.53 -4.47 10.78
C PRO A 5 -1.48 -3.69 12.09
N ALA A 6 -2.64 -3.31 12.65
CA ALA A 6 -2.70 -2.63 13.93
C ALA A 6 -2.18 -3.49 15.10
N LYS A 7 -2.29 -4.82 15.00
CA LYS A 7 -1.75 -5.72 16.02
C LYS A 7 -0.24 -5.86 15.92
N ILE A 8 0.28 -6.12 14.73
CA ILE A 8 1.73 -6.36 14.56
C ILE A 8 2.58 -5.13 14.79
N ILE A 9 2.06 -3.92 14.53
CA ILE A 9 2.83 -2.69 14.75
C ILE A 9 3.24 -2.51 16.22
N HIS A 10 2.45 -2.97 17.18
CA HIS A 10 2.83 -2.97 18.59
C HIS A 10 4.11 -3.78 18.82
N GLY A 11 4.20 -4.97 18.22
CA GLY A 11 5.41 -5.80 18.30
C GLY A 11 6.62 -5.14 17.64
N HIS A 12 6.45 -4.47 16.49
CA HIS A 12 7.53 -3.73 15.85
C HIS A 12 8.02 -2.56 16.70
N ILE A 13 7.12 -1.78 17.27
CA ILE A 13 7.49 -0.68 18.18
C ILE A 13 8.22 -1.21 19.41
N GLN A 14 7.68 -2.26 20.04
CA GLN A 14 8.32 -2.89 21.19
C GLN A 14 9.73 -3.38 20.86
N LYS A 15 9.88 -4.04 19.70
CA LYS A 15 11.20 -4.53 19.25
C LYS A 15 12.21 -3.41 19.04
N LEU A 16 11.78 -2.29 18.44
CA LEU A 16 12.66 -1.13 18.26
C LEU A 16 13.07 -0.50 19.61
N ILE A 17 12.18 -0.44 20.60
CA ILE A 17 12.49 0.00 21.95
C ILE A 17 13.53 -0.93 22.59
N GLU A 18 13.36 -2.25 22.50
CA GLU A 18 14.30 -3.25 23.03
C GLU A 18 15.68 -3.18 22.35
N MET A 19 15.72 -2.80 21.07
CA MET A 19 16.99 -2.58 20.35
C MET A 19 17.70 -1.31 20.77
N GLY A 20 17.07 -0.42 21.57
CA GLY A 20 17.66 0.80 22.07
C GLY A 20 17.93 1.82 20.96
N VAL A 21 17.06 1.95 19.96
CA VAL A 21 17.20 2.95 18.91
C VAL A 21 17.05 4.36 19.48
N ASP A 22 17.70 5.36 18.89
CA ASP A 22 17.63 6.76 19.36
C ASP A 22 16.25 7.39 19.13
N ALA A 23 15.59 7.00 18.02
CA ALA A 23 14.27 7.51 17.66
C ALA A 23 13.48 6.50 16.82
N ILE A 24 12.15 6.54 16.95
CA ILE A 24 11.20 5.84 16.11
C ILE A 24 10.39 6.89 15.34
N PHE A 25 10.50 6.90 14.01
CA PHE A 25 9.70 7.75 13.15
C PHE A 25 8.54 6.94 12.56
N TYR A 26 7.35 7.12 13.13
CA TYR A 26 6.11 6.51 12.67
C TYR A 26 5.06 7.58 12.40
N PRO A 27 5.09 8.23 11.21
CA PRO A 27 4.25 9.38 10.94
C PRO A 27 2.78 9.02 10.67
N CYS A 28 1.87 9.91 11.03
CA CYS A 28 0.48 9.88 10.61
C CYS A 28 0.36 10.32 9.15
N GLN A 29 -0.32 9.52 8.32
CA GLN A 29 -0.50 9.78 6.90
C GLN A 29 -1.97 9.63 6.49
N THR A 30 -2.72 10.72 6.55
CA THR A 30 -4.16 10.73 6.19
C THR A 30 -4.38 10.46 4.70
N TYR A 31 -3.55 11.03 3.85
CA TYR A 31 -3.66 10.92 2.40
C TYR A 31 -2.49 10.16 1.79
N ASN A 32 -2.80 9.37 0.77
CA ASN A 32 -1.82 8.76 -0.13
C ASN A 32 -1.57 9.66 -1.35
N PHE A 33 -0.70 9.26 -2.27
CA PHE A 33 -0.59 9.89 -3.58
C PHE A 33 -1.89 9.73 -4.36
N ASP A 34 -2.27 10.80 -5.07
CA ASP A 34 -3.45 10.79 -5.91
C ASP A 34 -3.16 10.10 -7.25
N GLU A 35 -3.68 8.90 -7.43
CA GLU A 35 -3.57 8.12 -8.67
C GLU A 35 -4.60 8.53 -9.74
N LYS A 36 -5.41 9.57 -9.47
CA LYS A 36 -6.46 10.08 -10.38
C LYS A 36 -7.52 9.04 -10.78
N LYS A 37 -7.76 8.05 -9.91
CA LYS A 37 -8.69 6.95 -10.17
C LYS A 37 -9.95 6.99 -9.31
N ALA A 38 -9.88 7.59 -8.14
CA ALA A 38 -10.98 7.72 -7.18
C ALA A 38 -11.35 9.19 -6.95
N LYS A 39 -12.49 9.43 -6.28
CA LYS A 39 -12.91 10.79 -5.88
C LYS A 39 -12.00 11.39 -4.81
N ASN A 40 -11.32 10.56 -4.04
CA ASN A 40 -10.37 10.95 -3.01
C ASN A 40 -9.25 9.90 -2.92
N HIS A 41 -8.21 10.20 -2.15
CA HIS A 41 -7.01 9.35 -2.03
C HIS A 41 -6.58 9.15 -0.57
N PHE A 42 -7.56 8.88 0.30
CA PHE A 42 -7.30 8.56 1.70
C PHE A 42 -6.51 7.26 1.88
N ASN A 43 -5.72 7.23 2.94
CA ASN A 43 -5.30 5.99 3.56
C ASN A 43 -6.39 5.47 4.51
N CYS A 44 -6.30 4.22 4.95
CA CYS A 44 -7.21 3.71 5.97
C CYS A 44 -6.95 4.38 7.32
N ALA A 45 -7.91 4.32 8.23
CA ALA A 45 -7.83 4.96 9.55
C ALA A 45 -6.60 4.52 10.37
N VAL A 46 -6.15 3.27 10.19
CA VAL A 46 -4.95 2.75 10.88
C VAL A 46 -3.68 3.46 10.39
N ILE A 47 -3.53 3.67 9.08
CA ILE A 47 -2.38 4.44 8.54
C ILE A 47 -2.50 5.92 8.91
N ALA A 48 -3.73 6.45 8.90
CA ALA A 48 -3.98 7.86 9.13
C ALA A 48 -3.66 8.32 10.56
N GLY A 49 -4.05 7.56 11.58
CA GLY A 49 -4.01 8.02 12.96
C GLY A 49 -3.50 7.01 14.00
N TYR A 50 -3.16 5.79 13.61
CA TYR A 50 -2.71 4.78 14.58
C TYR A 50 -1.35 5.10 15.24
N PRO A 51 -0.44 5.86 14.61
CA PRO A 51 0.74 6.36 15.32
C PRO A 51 0.42 7.15 16.59
N GLU A 52 -0.63 7.98 16.58
CA GLU A 52 -1.09 8.68 17.80
C GLU A 52 -1.65 7.71 18.83
N VAL A 53 -2.41 6.71 18.39
CA VAL A 53 -2.95 5.67 19.28
C VAL A 53 -1.82 4.93 20.00
N ILE A 54 -0.77 4.56 19.28
CA ILE A 54 0.42 3.94 19.89
C ILE A 54 1.11 4.89 20.87
N GLY A 55 1.32 6.15 20.48
CA GLY A 55 1.92 7.15 21.35
C GLY A 55 1.17 7.36 22.67
N ALA A 56 -0.17 7.30 22.60
CA ALA A 56 -1.02 7.47 23.77
C ALA A 56 -1.13 6.21 24.66
N ASN A 57 -0.90 5.02 24.11
CA ASN A 57 -1.12 3.74 24.80
C ASN A 57 0.16 2.97 25.13
N THR A 58 1.32 3.37 24.62
CA THR A 58 2.59 2.78 25.02
C THR A 58 3.03 3.37 26.34
N LEU A 59 3.12 2.53 27.37
CA LEU A 59 3.38 2.96 28.75
C LEU A 59 4.79 3.51 28.96
N ASN A 60 5.77 3.01 28.20
CA ASN A 60 7.15 3.43 28.37
C ASN A 60 7.96 3.26 27.08
N PHE A 61 8.42 4.36 26.51
CA PHE A 61 9.38 4.38 25.40
C PHE A 61 10.83 4.37 25.87
N GLY A 62 11.09 4.41 27.19
CA GLY A 62 12.43 4.57 27.72
C GLY A 62 13.08 5.89 27.25
N ASN A 63 14.30 5.80 26.73
CA ASN A 63 15.01 6.94 26.15
C ASN A 63 14.73 7.13 24.65
N VAL A 64 13.88 6.30 24.04
CA VAL A 64 13.59 6.34 22.61
C VAL A 64 12.64 7.49 22.30
N ARG A 65 13.04 8.36 21.39
CA ARG A 65 12.19 9.47 20.93
C ARG A 65 11.14 8.94 19.95
N TYR A 66 9.86 9.02 20.31
CA TYR A 66 8.77 8.63 19.44
C TYR A 66 8.21 9.82 18.65
N ILE A 67 8.27 9.76 17.32
CA ILE A 67 7.87 10.84 16.40
C ILE A 67 6.71 10.36 15.54
N HIS A 68 5.54 10.98 15.74
CA HIS A 68 4.28 10.58 15.09
C HIS A 68 3.51 11.75 14.46
N ASP A 69 4.26 12.79 14.08
CA ASP A 69 3.69 13.99 13.45
C ASP A 69 2.97 13.65 12.12
N TYR A 70 1.98 14.46 11.75
CA TYR A 70 1.32 14.39 10.46
C TYR A 70 2.22 14.96 9.35
N VAL A 71 2.52 14.16 8.32
CA VAL A 71 3.52 14.58 7.31
C VAL A 71 2.92 15.01 5.98
N GLY A 72 2.06 14.27 5.34
CA GLY A 72 1.38 14.65 4.09
C GLY A 72 2.29 14.67 2.84
N PRO A 73 2.96 13.55 2.51
CA PRO A 73 3.86 13.45 1.35
C PRO A 73 3.15 13.65 0.00
N HIS A 74 1.83 13.53 -0.06
CA HIS A 74 1.03 13.75 -1.25
C HIS A 74 1.07 15.20 -1.76
N VAL A 75 1.34 16.18 -0.89
CA VAL A 75 1.52 17.59 -1.26
C VAL A 75 3.00 17.87 -1.53
N LYS A 76 3.50 17.40 -2.68
CA LYS A 76 4.94 17.45 -3.04
C LYS A 76 5.58 18.84 -2.90
N LYS A 77 4.81 19.93 -3.12
CA LYS A 77 5.30 21.31 -3.02
C LYS A 77 5.58 21.73 -1.57
N GLU A 78 4.75 21.30 -0.62
CA GLU A 78 4.83 21.71 0.79
C GLU A 78 5.64 20.75 1.65
N PHE A 79 5.71 19.50 1.27
CA PHE A 79 6.32 18.43 2.05
C PHE A 79 7.76 18.73 2.51
N PRO A 80 8.68 19.28 1.67
CA PRO A 80 10.03 19.62 2.11
C PRO A 80 10.05 20.64 3.26
N GLY A 81 9.15 21.62 3.23
CA GLY A 81 9.02 22.60 4.30
C GLY A 81 8.47 22.01 5.61
N ARG A 82 7.51 21.08 5.50
CA ARG A 82 6.97 20.34 6.66
C ARG A 82 8.04 19.43 7.27
N MET A 83 8.77 18.69 6.44
CA MET A 83 9.87 17.83 6.89
C MET A 83 11.00 18.62 7.54
N HIS A 84 11.35 19.78 6.99
CA HIS A 84 12.35 20.65 7.61
C HIS A 84 11.94 21.06 9.04
N LYS A 85 10.71 21.54 9.22
CA LYS A 85 10.19 21.93 10.54
C LYS A 85 10.16 20.74 11.52
N LEU A 86 9.78 19.56 11.03
CA LEU A 86 9.77 18.35 11.85
C LEU A 86 11.18 17.96 12.31
N LEU A 87 12.14 17.98 11.40
CA LEU A 87 13.53 17.67 11.71
C LEU A 87 14.11 18.68 12.71
N GLU A 88 13.87 19.99 12.52
CA GLU A 88 14.29 21.01 13.47
C GLU A 88 13.68 20.80 14.86
N LYS A 89 12.39 20.46 14.92
CA LYS A 89 11.68 20.19 16.19
C LYS A 89 12.31 19.04 16.98
N HIS A 90 12.75 17.99 16.31
CA HIS A 90 13.15 16.75 16.96
C HIS A 90 14.68 16.53 17.05
N PHE A 91 15.44 17.06 16.09
CA PHE A 91 16.86 16.73 15.92
C PHE A 91 17.79 17.94 15.83
N GLY A 92 17.25 19.16 15.86
CA GLY A 92 18.04 20.38 15.76
C GLY A 92 18.13 20.94 14.34
N SER A 93 19.13 21.78 14.09
CA SER A 93 19.20 22.59 12.86
C SER A 93 19.63 21.78 11.63
N PHE A 94 18.89 21.96 10.54
CA PHE A 94 19.20 21.40 9.22
C PHE A 94 19.11 22.49 8.15
N LYS A 95 19.93 22.39 7.09
CA LYS A 95 19.80 23.32 5.97
C LYS A 95 18.57 22.97 5.13
N LYS A 96 17.71 23.96 4.86
CA LYS A 96 16.51 23.79 4.04
C LYS A 96 16.80 23.19 2.66
N SER A 97 17.95 23.57 2.06
CA SER A 97 18.41 23.06 0.77
C SER A 97 18.69 21.56 0.80
N GLU A 98 19.30 21.06 1.89
CA GLU A 98 19.60 19.63 2.06
C GLU A 98 18.32 18.83 2.21
N VAL A 99 17.37 19.27 3.05
CA VAL A 99 16.06 18.61 3.22
C VAL A 99 15.29 18.60 1.90
N LYS A 100 15.29 19.72 1.16
CA LYS A 100 14.64 19.80 -0.16
C LYS A 100 15.27 18.82 -1.15
N ALA A 101 16.60 18.72 -1.18
CA ALA A 101 17.31 17.78 -2.05
C ALA A 101 17.01 16.31 -1.67
N ALA A 102 16.97 15.98 -0.38
CA ALA A 102 16.61 14.66 0.11
C ALA A 102 15.16 14.27 -0.29
N CYS A 103 14.20 15.17 -0.08
CA CYS A 103 12.83 14.95 -0.52
C CYS A 103 12.71 14.72 -2.04
N LYS A 104 13.46 15.49 -2.85
CA LYS A 104 13.48 15.28 -4.31
C LYS A 104 14.01 13.89 -4.68
N LYS A 105 15.09 13.44 -4.03
CA LYS A 105 15.63 12.08 -4.24
C LYS A 105 14.64 11.01 -3.80
N ALA A 106 13.96 11.18 -2.66
CA ALA A 106 12.96 10.25 -2.16
C ALA A 106 11.78 10.09 -3.14
N TYR A 107 11.25 11.19 -3.68
CA TYR A 107 10.20 11.12 -4.70
C TYR A 107 10.66 10.42 -5.98
N ALA A 108 11.87 10.74 -6.46
CA ALA A 108 12.41 10.08 -7.64
C ALA A 108 12.60 8.57 -7.42
N ALA A 109 13.07 8.16 -6.25
CA ALA A 109 13.21 6.75 -5.88
C ALA A 109 11.84 6.04 -5.83
N TYR A 110 10.82 6.69 -5.26
CA TYR A 110 9.46 6.15 -5.23
C TYR A 110 8.88 6.00 -6.64
N ASP A 111 9.01 7.02 -7.48
CA ASP A 111 8.52 6.98 -8.86
C ASP A 111 9.24 5.89 -9.68
N ALA A 112 10.56 5.71 -9.49
CA ALA A 112 11.34 4.63 -10.11
C ALA A 112 10.92 3.25 -9.62
N TYR A 113 10.68 3.07 -8.32
CA TYR A 113 10.18 1.82 -7.74
C TYR A 113 8.83 1.42 -8.33
N MET A 114 7.89 2.36 -8.42
CA MET A 114 6.57 2.09 -9.01
C MET A 114 6.65 1.79 -10.51
N ALA A 115 7.56 2.43 -11.22
CA ALA A 115 7.82 2.14 -12.64
C ALA A 115 8.42 0.73 -12.83
N ASP A 116 9.34 0.33 -11.96
CA ASP A 116 9.95 -1.01 -12.01
C ASP A 116 8.92 -2.11 -11.75
N ILE A 117 8.05 -1.99 -10.74
CA ILE A 117 6.96 -2.96 -10.49
C ILE A 117 6.11 -3.15 -11.75
N ARG A 118 5.72 -2.07 -12.41
CA ARG A 118 4.93 -2.12 -13.65
C ARG A 118 5.68 -2.81 -14.78
N GLN A 119 6.94 -2.47 -14.96
CA GLN A 119 7.80 -3.05 -16.00
C GLN A 119 8.02 -4.55 -15.75
N GLN A 120 8.31 -4.96 -14.53
CA GLN A 120 8.46 -6.37 -14.19
C GLN A 120 7.15 -7.13 -14.37
N GLY A 121 6.03 -6.56 -13.95
CA GLY A 121 4.71 -7.14 -14.18
C GLY A 121 4.42 -7.35 -15.66
N GLN A 122 4.70 -6.38 -16.52
CA GLN A 122 4.54 -6.52 -17.97
C GLN A 122 5.42 -7.62 -18.57
N LYS A 123 6.70 -7.69 -18.16
CA LYS A 123 7.61 -8.77 -18.59
C LYS A 123 7.07 -10.14 -18.20
N ILE A 124 6.56 -10.30 -16.97
CA ILE A 124 5.97 -11.56 -16.50
C ILE A 124 4.74 -11.92 -17.33
N VAL A 125 3.87 -10.95 -17.65
CA VAL A 125 2.70 -11.16 -18.48
C VAL A 125 3.08 -11.62 -19.88
N GLU A 126 4.04 -10.95 -20.53
CA GLU A 126 4.52 -11.30 -21.86
C GLU A 126 5.14 -12.71 -21.89
N GLU A 127 5.96 -13.03 -20.91
CA GLU A 127 6.60 -14.34 -20.80
C GLU A 127 5.58 -15.45 -20.53
N ALA A 128 4.63 -15.22 -19.64
CA ALA A 128 3.53 -16.15 -19.36
C ALA A 128 2.71 -16.45 -20.62
N ARG A 129 2.39 -15.43 -21.42
CA ARG A 129 1.66 -15.58 -22.67
C ARG A 129 2.44 -16.37 -23.73
N LYS A 130 3.76 -16.14 -23.86
CA LYS A 130 4.63 -16.94 -24.73
C LYS A 130 4.64 -18.41 -24.34
N GLN A 131 4.54 -18.70 -23.03
CA GLN A 131 4.49 -20.07 -22.49
C GLN A 131 3.09 -20.66 -22.44
N GLY A 132 2.05 -19.95 -22.88
CA GLY A 132 0.66 -20.39 -22.80
C GLY A 132 0.12 -20.53 -21.37
N LYS A 133 0.77 -19.89 -20.40
CA LYS A 133 0.37 -19.92 -18.99
C LYS A 133 -0.75 -18.93 -18.69
N ARG A 134 -1.65 -19.32 -17.79
CA ARG A 134 -2.61 -18.41 -17.19
C ARG A 134 -1.93 -17.55 -16.13
N ILE A 135 -2.48 -16.37 -15.89
CA ILE A 135 -1.91 -15.37 -15.01
C ILE A 135 -2.86 -15.13 -13.85
N ILE A 136 -2.35 -15.18 -12.63
CA ILE A 136 -3.07 -14.78 -11.41
C ILE A 136 -2.58 -13.40 -11.00
N VAL A 137 -3.50 -12.46 -10.90
CA VAL A 137 -3.28 -11.20 -10.22
C VAL A 137 -3.59 -11.43 -8.74
N LEU A 138 -2.54 -11.51 -7.93
CA LEU A 138 -2.64 -11.65 -6.48
C LEU A 138 -2.84 -10.26 -5.88
N ALA A 139 -4.05 -10.01 -5.44
CA ALA A 139 -4.51 -8.71 -4.99
C ALA A 139 -4.82 -8.71 -3.49
N GLY A 140 -4.74 -7.54 -2.86
CA GLY A 140 -5.06 -7.38 -1.44
C GLY A 140 -4.60 -6.04 -0.90
N ARG A 141 -4.21 -6.01 0.36
CA ARG A 141 -3.55 -4.86 0.97
C ARG A 141 -2.06 -4.92 0.68
N PRO A 142 -1.34 -3.78 0.68
CA PRO A 142 0.10 -3.78 0.40
C PRO A 142 0.91 -4.76 1.24
N TYR A 143 0.53 -4.99 2.50
CA TYR A 143 1.22 -5.94 3.37
C TYR A 143 1.02 -7.42 2.97
N HIS A 144 0.01 -7.74 2.16
CA HIS A 144 -0.15 -9.10 1.62
C HIS A 144 0.91 -9.47 0.57
N ALA A 145 1.70 -8.50 0.09
CA ALA A 145 2.84 -8.79 -0.77
C ALA A 145 4.01 -9.44 0.00
N ASP A 146 4.07 -9.29 1.32
CA ASP A 146 5.08 -9.89 2.17
C ASP A 146 4.91 -11.43 2.22
N PRO A 147 5.98 -12.21 1.92
CA PRO A 147 5.91 -13.67 1.88
C PRO A 147 5.51 -14.34 3.19
N GLU A 148 5.89 -13.77 4.32
CA GLU A 148 5.53 -14.30 5.64
C GLU A 148 4.05 -14.04 5.94
N ILE A 149 3.54 -12.86 5.58
CA ILE A 149 2.14 -12.49 5.80
C ILE A 149 1.20 -13.28 4.88
N ASN A 150 1.59 -13.52 3.62
CA ASN A 150 0.78 -14.29 2.70
C ASN A 150 1.00 -15.81 2.80
N HIS A 151 1.80 -16.26 3.76
CA HIS A 151 2.07 -17.68 4.01
C HIS A 151 2.53 -18.46 2.76
N GLY A 152 3.23 -17.82 1.84
CA GLY A 152 3.73 -18.44 0.62
C GLY A 152 2.66 -18.75 -0.44
N ILE A 153 1.47 -18.16 -0.36
CA ILE A 153 0.38 -18.36 -1.34
C ILE A 153 0.86 -18.09 -2.76
N HIS A 154 1.69 -17.06 -2.98
CA HIS A 154 2.27 -16.77 -4.29
C HIS A 154 3.11 -17.93 -4.84
N LYS A 155 3.86 -18.65 -3.98
CA LYS A 155 4.65 -19.84 -4.36
C LYS A 155 3.74 -21.02 -4.67
N LEU A 156 2.69 -21.22 -3.87
CA LEU A 156 1.68 -22.24 -4.13
C LEU A 156 1.02 -22.05 -5.50
N ILE A 157 0.57 -20.84 -5.80
CA ILE A 157 -0.05 -20.52 -7.10
C ILE A 157 0.94 -20.74 -8.25
N ALA A 158 2.20 -20.32 -8.10
CA ALA A 158 3.23 -20.55 -9.09
C ALA A 158 3.53 -22.07 -9.29
N GLY A 159 3.54 -22.84 -8.18
CA GLY A 159 3.70 -24.30 -8.22
C GLY A 159 2.57 -25.04 -8.94
N LEU A 160 1.37 -24.43 -9.02
CA LEU A 160 0.24 -24.94 -9.81
C LEU A 160 0.35 -24.59 -11.32
N GLY A 161 1.44 -23.97 -11.76
CA GLY A 161 1.71 -23.66 -13.15
C GLY A 161 1.20 -22.30 -13.63
N PHE A 162 0.71 -21.43 -12.73
CA PHE A 162 0.30 -20.08 -13.07
C PHE A 162 1.49 -19.10 -12.99
N ALA A 163 1.44 -18.03 -13.78
CA ALA A 163 2.24 -16.85 -13.51
C ALA A 163 1.54 -15.97 -12.45
N VAL A 164 2.29 -15.32 -11.59
CA VAL A 164 1.76 -14.50 -10.50
C VAL A 164 2.31 -13.07 -10.59
N ILE A 165 1.41 -12.10 -10.55
CA ILE A 165 1.74 -10.67 -10.47
C ILE A 165 0.88 -10.00 -9.40
N SER A 166 1.29 -8.84 -8.88
CA SER A 166 0.47 -8.04 -7.97
C SER A 166 -0.49 -7.13 -8.73
N GLU A 167 -1.52 -6.63 -8.04
CA GLU A 167 -2.45 -5.64 -8.59
C GLU A 167 -1.78 -4.34 -9.02
N ASP A 168 -0.67 -3.96 -8.40
CA ASP A 168 0.13 -2.78 -8.75
C ASP A 168 0.66 -2.81 -10.18
N ALA A 169 0.91 -4.02 -10.70
CA ALA A 169 1.44 -4.21 -12.04
C ALA A 169 0.41 -3.86 -13.13
N VAL A 170 -0.88 -3.98 -12.86
CA VAL A 170 -1.95 -3.85 -13.87
C VAL A 170 -2.97 -2.74 -13.58
N ALA A 171 -3.16 -2.36 -12.33
CA ALA A 171 -4.16 -1.35 -11.96
C ALA A 171 -3.96 0.00 -12.66
N CYS A 172 -2.71 0.37 -12.95
CA CYS A 172 -2.40 1.62 -13.65
C CYS A 172 -2.87 1.64 -15.11
N MET A 173 -3.10 0.46 -15.72
CA MET A 173 -3.52 0.32 -17.12
C MET A 173 -5.02 0.56 -17.31
N GLU A 174 -5.81 0.47 -16.24
CA GLU A 174 -7.22 0.78 -16.28
C GLU A 174 -7.44 2.29 -16.12
N PRO A 175 -8.19 2.94 -17.02
CA PRO A 175 -8.56 4.36 -16.85
C PRO A 175 -9.46 4.55 -15.63
N ALA A 176 -9.68 5.81 -15.24
CA ALA A 176 -10.63 6.14 -14.18
C ALA A 176 -12.06 5.70 -14.54
N PHE A 177 -12.75 5.06 -13.61
CA PHE A 177 -14.12 4.57 -13.78
C PHE A 177 -14.95 4.77 -12.51
N LYS A 178 -16.26 4.64 -12.65
CA LYS A 178 -17.18 4.71 -11.51
C LYS A 178 -17.38 3.33 -10.92
N VAL A 179 -17.43 3.27 -9.60
CA VAL A 179 -17.85 2.10 -8.81
C VAL A 179 -19.16 2.41 -8.10
N ASN A 180 -19.91 1.38 -7.73
CA ASN A 180 -21.24 1.52 -7.12
C ASN A 180 -21.19 1.99 -5.66
N LEU A 181 -20.03 1.99 -5.05
CA LEU A 181 -19.81 2.47 -3.69
C LEU A 181 -19.01 3.77 -3.65
N LEU A 182 -18.97 4.41 -2.47
CA LEU A 182 -18.16 5.60 -2.25
C LEU A 182 -16.68 5.23 -2.20
N SER A 183 -16.00 5.40 -3.34
CA SER A 183 -14.56 5.14 -3.46
C SER A 183 -13.75 6.35 -3.00
N GLN A 184 -13.11 6.24 -1.84
CA GLN A 184 -12.32 7.31 -1.22
C GLN A 184 -10.87 6.91 -0.93
N TRP A 185 -10.55 5.62 -0.99
CA TRP A 185 -9.28 5.08 -0.55
C TRP A 185 -8.44 4.61 -1.73
N THR A 186 -7.19 5.03 -1.78
CA THR A 186 -6.26 4.72 -2.88
C THR A 186 -6.14 3.22 -3.14
N TYR A 187 -5.83 2.43 -2.12
CA TYR A 187 -5.59 0.99 -2.32
C TYR A 187 -6.83 0.19 -2.69
N HIS A 188 -8.02 0.60 -2.22
CA HIS A 188 -9.27 -0.05 -2.62
C HIS A 188 -9.55 0.20 -4.10
N HIS A 189 -9.38 1.46 -4.52
CA HIS A 189 -9.63 1.78 -5.92
C HIS A 189 -8.60 1.14 -6.85
N ARG A 190 -7.36 0.98 -6.39
CA ARG A 190 -6.32 0.22 -7.11
C ARG A 190 -6.75 -1.23 -7.32
N LEU A 191 -7.31 -1.89 -6.30
CA LEU A 191 -7.86 -3.24 -6.41
C LEU A 191 -9.01 -3.31 -7.40
N PHE A 192 -9.96 -2.36 -7.35
CA PHE A 192 -11.07 -2.29 -8.31
C PHE A 192 -10.56 -2.08 -9.75
N ALA A 193 -9.54 -1.23 -9.93
CA ALA A 193 -8.93 -1.02 -11.24
C ALA A 193 -8.26 -2.29 -11.78
N ALA A 194 -7.56 -3.05 -10.93
CA ALA A 194 -7.00 -4.34 -11.32
C ALA A 194 -8.10 -5.35 -11.68
N ALA A 195 -9.16 -5.46 -10.88
CA ALA A 195 -10.29 -6.32 -11.19
C ALA A 195 -10.94 -5.97 -12.53
N ARG A 196 -11.19 -4.68 -12.78
CA ARG A 196 -11.76 -4.21 -14.03
C ARG A 196 -10.85 -4.47 -15.23
N TYR A 197 -9.55 -4.21 -15.11
CA TYR A 197 -8.58 -4.54 -16.16
C TYR A 197 -8.63 -6.03 -16.54
N ILE A 198 -8.72 -6.91 -15.55
CA ILE A 198 -8.81 -8.36 -15.74
C ILE A 198 -10.05 -8.78 -16.52
N THR A 199 -11.17 -8.06 -16.42
CA THR A 199 -12.40 -8.40 -17.15
C THR A 199 -12.19 -8.41 -18.66
N GLY A 200 -11.29 -7.59 -19.19
CA GLY A 200 -10.89 -7.56 -20.60
C GLY A 200 -9.84 -8.61 -21.00
N GLN A 201 -9.31 -9.41 -20.07
CA GLN A 201 -8.21 -10.33 -20.31
C GLN A 201 -8.68 -11.79 -20.21
N LYS A 202 -8.58 -12.58 -21.27
CA LYS A 202 -9.04 -13.99 -21.28
C LYS A 202 -8.19 -14.91 -20.40
N ASP A 203 -6.92 -14.61 -20.26
CA ASP A 203 -5.87 -15.39 -19.60
C ASP A 203 -5.58 -14.97 -18.17
N MET A 204 -6.23 -13.91 -17.66
CA MET A 204 -6.01 -13.38 -16.31
C MET A 204 -7.18 -13.66 -15.37
N TYR A 205 -6.84 -13.96 -14.12
CA TYR A 205 -7.77 -14.22 -13.02
C TYR A 205 -7.30 -13.47 -11.78
N LEU A 206 -8.21 -13.20 -10.86
CA LEU A 206 -7.91 -12.53 -9.59
C LEU A 206 -7.95 -13.53 -8.44
N VAL A 207 -6.96 -13.46 -7.57
CA VAL A 207 -7.00 -14.03 -6.21
C VAL A 207 -6.90 -12.89 -5.23
N HIS A 208 -7.94 -12.70 -4.43
CA HIS A 208 -8.03 -11.60 -3.46
C HIS A 208 -7.71 -12.11 -2.06
N LEU A 209 -6.61 -11.61 -1.49
CA LEU A 209 -6.27 -11.83 -0.09
C LEU A 209 -7.01 -10.81 0.78
N VAL A 210 -7.87 -11.30 1.64
CA VAL A 210 -8.72 -10.50 2.53
C VAL A 210 -8.24 -10.64 3.97
N SER A 211 -8.09 -9.52 4.66
CA SER A 211 -7.74 -9.53 6.08
C SER A 211 -9.00 -9.67 6.92
N PHE A 212 -9.10 -10.79 7.64
CA PHE A 212 -10.17 -10.99 8.62
C PHE A 212 -10.11 -9.90 9.71
N GLY A 213 -11.19 -9.21 9.95
CA GLY A 213 -11.27 -8.08 10.87
C GLY A 213 -10.96 -6.70 10.24
N CYS A 214 -10.72 -6.63 8.94
CA CYS A 214 -10.70 -5.36 8.20
C CYS A 214 -12.09 -5.02 7.67
N GLY A 215 -12.80 -4.07 8.30
CA GLY A 215 -14.14 -3.67 7.87
C GLY A 215 -14.18 -3.11 6.44
N LEU A 216 -13.09 -2.48 5.98
CA LEU A 216 -13.01 -1.99 4.61
C LEU A 216 -12.86 -3.13 3.59
N ASP A 217 -12.23 -4.25 3.95
CA ASP A 217 -12.10 -5.40 3.06
C ASP A 217 -13.44 -6.08 2.78
N ALA A 218 -14.39 -6.02 3.71
CA ALA A 218 -15.74 -6.52 3.48
C ALA A 218 -16.40 -5.80 2.29
N LEU A 219 -16.35 -4.46 2.28
CA LEU A 219 -16.87 -3.64 1.16
C LEU A 219 -16.09 -3.87 -0.13
N THR A 220 -14.76 -4.00 -0.02
CA THR A 220 -13.89 -4.20 -1.17
C THR A 220 -14.12 -5.55 -1.83
N ALA A 221 -14.36 -6.60 -1.05
CA ALA A 221 -14.64 -7.94 -1.56
C ALA A 221 -15.93 -7.97 -2.39
N ASP A 222 -16.99 -7.34 -1.90
CA ASP A 222 -18.29 -7.33 -2.59
C ASP A 222 -18.24 -6.53 -3.89
N GLU A 223 -17.62 -5.36 -3.91
CA GLU A 223 -17.48 -4.57 -5.13
C GLU A 223 -16.54 -5.26 -6.14
N THR A 224 -15.43 -5.86 -5.69
CA THR A 224 -14.53 -6.62 -6.55
C THR A 224 -15.25 -7.81 -7.20
N ARG A 225 -16.05 -8.54 -6.42
CA ARG A 225 -16.91 -9.61 -6.92
C ARG A 225 -17.86 -9.10 -7.99
N SER A 226 -18.58 -8.02 -7.69
CA SER A 226 -19.53 -7.42 -8.64
C SER A 226 -18.87 -7.04 -9.96
N ILE A 227 -17.69 -6.41 -9.93
CA ILE A 227 -16.93 -6.04 -11.13
C ILE A 227 -16.59 -7.26 -11.97
N LEU A 228 -16.17 -8.36 -11.36
CA LEU A 228 -15.75 -9.57 -12.06
C LEU A 228 -16.93 -10.35 -12.61
N GLU A 229 -17.97 -10.59 -11.80
CA GLU A 229 -19.12 -11.44 -12.15
C GLU A 229 -19.98 -10.85 -13.26
N VAL A 230 -20.17 -9.52 -13.31
CA VAL A 230 -20.87 -8.84 -14.41
C VAL A 230 -20.24 -9.15 -15.78
N CYS A 231 -18.94 -9.43 -15.81
CA CYS A 231 -18.21 -9.79 -17.03
C CYS A 231 -17.96 -11.31 -17.16
N GLY A 232 -18.64 -12.14 -16.38
CA GLY A 232 -18.52 -13.60 -16.43
C GLY A 232 -17.20 -14.15 -15.88
N LYS A 233 -16.44 -13.36 -15.12
CA LYS A 233 -15.24 -13.80 -14.40
C LYS A 233 -15.64 -14.35 -13.02
N ARG A 234 -14.94 -15.38 -12.56
CA ARG A 234 -15.11 -15.91 -11.20
C ARG A 234 -14.39 -15.03 -10.19
N TYR A 235 -15.00 -14.88 -9.02
CA TYR A 235 -14.40 -14.29 -7.84
C TYR A 235 -14.22 -15.37 -6.77
#